data_6613454fdfc0789c3fac185859723a61
#
_entry.id   6613454fdfc0789c3fac185859723a61
#
_cell.length_a   1.000
_cell.length_b   1.000
_cell.length_c   1.000
_cell.angle_alpha   90.00
_cell.angle_beta   90.00
_cell.angle_gamma   90.00
#
_symmetry.space_group_name_H-M   'P 1'
#
loop_
_entity.id
_entity.type
_entity.pdbx_description
1 polymer ?
#
loop_
_entity_poly.entity_id
_entity_poly.type
_entity_poly.pdbx_seq_one_letter_code
_entity_poly.pdbx_strand_id
1 'polypeptide(L)'
;MTQATATPANGPRATHRWPRADASDWTHALQLGAAVVLAFSLSALLHLPEGFWAVMSALIVLRPTVGSTLGAGWDRVRGTAAGTLIGLGGVWLHHLPGFGGSATTLAVVALLAAASALAPSLRSAPITALIVLGSSGIGGHSALQVAGLRSIEIGIGIGTGTLLSLSSLWQSTARRFDAACARVLRQIAGQLQMTDPQAREAASEALRSALRALAVQAVGAARESRLIARIRRRPAGPDPVRRARIAVRTLHDVSLFSRVQARQPEGAGSALVLGQTLAEALETAAQHLDAQRELPPDTLRAMVRGAAEAAPDVPWVQPLMRLVAEDLALITRR
;
A
#
# COMPACT_ATOMS: atom_id res chain seq x y z
N MET A 1 62.23 -5.64 10.64
CA MET A 1 61.02 -5.21 9.91
C MET A 1 59.89 -6.11 10.36
N THR A 2 59.11 -5.65 11.36
CA THR A 2 58.05 -6.42 12.00
C THR A 2 56.74 -5.90 11.45
N GLN A 3 56.01 -6.70 10.64
CA GLN A 3 54.70 -6.35 10.14
C GLN A 3 53.67 -6.55 11.26
N ALA A 4 53.03 -5.47 11.67
CA ALA A 4 51.88 -5.50 12.55
C ALA A 4 50.64 -5.90 11.74
N THR A 5 50.09 -7.06 12.02
CA THR A 5 48.80 -7.53 11.51
C THR A 5 47.67 -6.76 12.20
N ALA A 6 47.03 -5.87 11.45
CA ALA A 6 45.82 -5.17 11.90
C ALA A 6 44.65 -6.13 11.97
N THR A 7 44.11 -6.35 13.18
CA THR A 7 42.87 -7.06 13.43
C THR A 7 41.69 -6.24 12.88
N PRO A 8 40.80 -6.82 12.07
CA PRO A 8 39.63 -6.08 11.60
C PRO A 8 38.67 -5.81 12.77
N ALA A 9 38.38 -4.54 13.00
CA ALA A 9 37.41 -4.08 13.97
C ALA A 9 36.00 -4.71 13.67
N ASN A 10 35.51 -5.46 14.63
CA ASN A 10 34.14 -6.01 14.62
C ASN A 10 33.16 -4.82 14.70
N GLY A 11 32.66 -4.35 13.56
CA GLY A 11 31.55 -3.41 13.51
C GLY A 11 30.29 -4.03 14.18
N PRO A 12 29.42 -3.22 14.78
CA PRO A 12 28.23 -3.73 15.45
C PRO A 12 27.38 -4.52 14.47
N ARG A 13 27.20 -5.81 14.72
CA ARG A 13 26.28 -6.69 13.97
C ARG A 13 24.91 -6.07 14.05
N ALA A 14 24.39 -5.55 12.96
CA ALA A 14 23.01 -5.13 12.83
C ALA A 14 22.14 -6.35 13.15
N THR A 15 21.62 -6.40 14.37
CA THR A 15 20.60 -7.38 14.73
C THR A 15 19.37 -7.07 13.91
N HIS A 16 19.09 -7.90 12.92
CA HIS A 16 17.91 -7.82 12.08
C HIS A 16 16.68 -8.11 12.97
N ARG A 17 16.20 -7.08 13.68
CA ARG A 17 14.93 -7.18 14.41
C ARG A 17 13.84 -7.23 13.36
N TRP A 18 13.14 -8.35 13.28
CA TRP A 18 11.91 -8.45 12.53
C TRP A 18 10.96 -7.34 12.98
N PRO A 19 10.38 -6.54 12.05
CA PRO A 19 9.39 -5.54 12.42
C PRO A 19 8.27 -6.23 13.22
N ARG A 20 7.86 -5.64 14.34
CA ARG A 20 6.72 -6.13 15.10
C ARG A 20 5.51 -6.08 14.20
N ALA A 21 4.87 -7.22 13.96
CA ALA A 21 3.67 -7.33 13.16
C ALA A 21 2.54 -6.57 13.84
N ASP A 22 1.97 -5.60 13.14
CA ASP A 22 0.80 -4.85 13.60
C ASP A 22 -0.47 -5.72 13.47
N ALA A 23 -1.55 -5.34 14.17
CA ALA A 23 -2.84 -6.04 14.07
C ALA A 23 -3.37 -6.16 12.62
N SER A 24 -2.99 -5.22 11.74
CA SER A 24 -3.31 -5.28 10.31
C SER A 24 -2.57 -6.40 9.57
N ASP A 25 -1.33 -6.69 9.98
CA ASP A 25 -0.52 -7.75 9.38
C ASP A 25 -1.07 -9.12 9.75
N TRP A 26 -1.49 -9.29 11.01
CA TRP A 26 -2.16 -10.49 11.48
C TRP A 26 -3.49 -10.74 10.77
N THR A 27 -4.30 -9.69 10.54
CA THR A 27 -5.56 -9.80 9.80
C THR A 27 -5.30 -10.26 8.36
N HIS A 28 -4.28 -9.68 7.70
CA HIS A 28 -3.92 -10.10 6.35
C HIS A 28 -3.35 -11.51 6.29
N ALA A 29 -2.54 -11.92 7.27
CA ALA A 29 -2.04 -13.28 7.40
C ALA A 29 -3.17 -14.30 7.56
N LEU A 30 -4.16 -14.01 8.41
CA LEU A 30 -5.36 -14.85 8.56
C LEU A 30 -6.16 -14.93 7.27
N GLN A 31 -6.32 -13.83 6.54
CA GLN A 31 -6.99 -13.82 5.24
C GLN A 31 -6.25 -14.68 4.21
N LEU A 32 -4.91 -14.63 4.16
CA LEU A 32 -4.12 -15.49 3.29
C LEU A 32 -4.31 -16.96 3.64
N GLY A 33 -4.25 -17.34 4.93
CA GLY A 33 -4.51 -18.69 5.39
C GLY A 33 -5.93 -19.17 5.03
N ALA A 34 -6.94 -18.34 5.29
CA ALA A 34 -8.32 -18.63 4.92
C ALA A 34 -8.51 -18.77 3.40
N ALA A 35 -7.80 -17.95 2.59
CA ALA A 35 -7.84 -18.06 1.13
C ALA A 35 -7.33 -19.40 0.62
N VAL A 36 -6.23 -19.90 1.20
CA VAL A 36 -5.67 -21.21 0.88
C VAL A 36 -6.68 -22.31 1.17
N VAL A 37 -7.21 -22.32 2.41
CA VAL A 37 -8.16 -23.37 2.83
C VAL A 37 -9.42 -23.32 1.98
N LEU A 38 -10.04 -22.15 1.78
CA LEU A 38 -11.29 -22.03 1.02
C LEU A 38 -11.10 -22.35 -0.46
N ALA A 39 -10.02 -21.88 -1.10
CA ALA A 39 -9.76 -22.16 -2.51
C ALA A 39 -9.53 -23.66 -2.74
N PHE A 40 -8.76 -24.31 -1.85
CA PHE A 40 -8.52 -25.75 -1.93
C PHE A 40 -9.79 -26.55 -1.67
N SER A 41 -10.53 -26.25 -0.59
CA SER A 41 -11.78 -26.94 -0.24
C SER A 41 -12.83 -26.81 -1.34
N LEU A 42 -12.98 -25.63 -1.94
CA LEU A 42 -13.93 -25.42 -3.03
C LEU A 42 -13.53 -26.20 -4.29
N SER A 43 -12.24 -26.24 -4.61
CA SER A 43 -11.74 -27.04 -5.72
C SER A 43 -11.95 -28.56 -5.48
N ALA A 44 -11.71 -29.03 -4.26
CA ALA A 44 -11.94 -30.41 -3.87
C ALA A 44 -13.43 -30.79 -3.93
N LEU A 45 -14.32 -29.89 -3.46
CA LEU A 45 -15.77 -30.09 -3.52
C LEU A 45 -16.29 -30.18 -4.95
N LEU A 46 -15.68 -29.42 -5.86
CA LEU A 46 -16.01 -29.45 -7.30
C LEU A 46 -15.27 -30.59 -8.05
N HIS A 47 -14.55 -31.46 -7.34
CA HIS A 47 -13.77 -32.57 -7.88
C HIS A 47 -12.79 -32.15 -8.99
N LEU A 48 -12.19 -30.97 -8.85
CA LEU A 48 -11.20 -30.47 -9.80
C LEU A 48 -9.85 -31.17 -9.57
N PRO A 49 -9.17 -31.66 -10.63
CA PRO A 49 -8.02 -32.54 -10.49
C PRO A 49 -6.80 -31.87 -9.87
N GLU A 50 -6.65 -30.54 -10.03
CA GLU A 50 -5.45 -29.82 -9.60
C GLU A 50 -5.79 -28.52 -8.83
N GLY A 51 -6.51 -28.67 -7.70
CA GLY A 51 -6.98 -27.56 -6.86
C GLY A 51 -5.90 -26.59 -6.37
N PHE A 52 -4.62 -26.95 -6.44
CA PHE A 52 -3.52 -26.06 -6.07
C PHE A 52 -3.41 -24.83 -6.99
N TRP A 53 -3.90 -24.89 -8.23
CA TRP A 53 -3.96 -23.71 -9.10
C TRP A 53 -4.94 -22.65 -8.63
N ALA A 54 -6.04 -23.09 -8.02
CA ALA A 54 -6.95 -22.16 -7.34
C ALA A 54 -6.27 -21.49 -6.14
N VAL A 55 -5.55 -22.28 -5.33
CA VAL A 55 -4.77 -21.75 -4.20
C VAL A 55 -3.72 -20.75 -4.65
N MET A 56 -2.91 -21.10 -5.66
CA MET A 56 -1.92 -20.19 -6.25
C MET A 56 -2.56 -18.87 -6.73
N SER A 57 -3.70 -18.98 -7.41
CA SER A 57 -4.42 -17.79 -7.91
C SER A 57 -4.99 -16.94 -6.78
N ALA A 58 -5.52 -17.54 -5.72
CA ALA A 58 -5.99 -16.82 -4.53
C ALA A 58 -4.84 -16.04 -3.86
N LEU A 59 -3.68 -16.68 -3.67
CA LEU A 59 -2.49 -16.04 -3.09
C LEU A 59 -1.93 -14.89 -3.94
N ILE A 60 -1.94 -15.04 -5.27
CA ILE A 60 -1.46 -13.99 -6.19
C ILE A 60 -2.40 -12.79 -6.19
N VAL A 61 -3.71 -13.04 -6.12
CA VAL A 61 -4.75 -12.02 -6.24
C VAL A 61 -5.00 -11.30 -4.92
N LEU A 62 -4.98 -12.00 -3.79
CA LEU A 62 -5.26 -11.41 -2.49
C LEU A 62 -4.17 -10.42 -2.07
N ARG A 63 -4.56 -9.18 -1.93
CA ARG A 63 -3.70 -8.05 -1.55
C ARG A 63 -4.25 -7.39 -0.28
N PRO A 64 -3.43 -6.57 0.44
CA PRO A 64 -3.88 -5.88 1.66
C PRO A 64 -5.07 -4.93 1.46
N THR A 65 -5.34 -4.48 0.22
CA THR A 65 -6.47 -3.59 -0.07
C THR A 65 -7.37 -4.18 -1.15
N VAL A 66 -8.67 -3.95 -1.03
CA VAL A 66 -9.68 -4.46 -1.99
C VAL A 66 -9.43 -3.94 -3.40
N GLY A 67 -9.08 -2.66 -3.54
CA GLY A 67 -8.78 -2.08 -4.85
C GLY A 67 -7.58 -2.72 -5.54
N SER A 68 -6.52 -3.07 -4.79
CA SER A 68 -5.36 -3.79 -5.34
C SER A 68 -5.67 -5.26 -5.64
N THR A 69 -6.53 -5.90 -4.83
CA THR A 69 -7.02 -7.27 -5.06
C THR A 69 -7.84 -7.35 -6.35
N LEU A 70 -8.79 -6.44 -6.55
CA LEU A 70 -9.59 -6.39 -7.78
C LEU A 70 -8.72 -6.11 -9.02
N GLY A 71 -7.74 -5.21 -8.90
CA GLY A 71 -6.77 -4.96 -9.97
C GLY A 71 -5.97 -6.22 -10.31
N ALA A 72 -5.42 -6.89 -9.31
CA ALA A 72 -4.68 -8.14 -9.48
C ALA A 72 -5.56 -9.27 -10.07
N GLY A 73 -6.82 -9.38 -9.60
CA GLY A 73 -7.79 -10.33 -10.14
C GLY A 73 -8.08 -10.08 -11.62
N TRP A 74 -8.29 -8.82 -12.00
CA TRP A 74 -8.53 -8.46 -13.41
C TRP A 74 -7.31 -8.70 -14.30
N ASP A 75 -6.11 -8.40 -13.82
CA ASP A 75 -4.86 -8.70 -14.52
C ASP A 75 -4.68 -10.22 -14.68
N ARG A 76 -5.06 -11.01 -13.65
CA ARG A 76 -5.03 -12.47 -13.71
C ARG A 76 -5.99 -13.01 -14.75
N VAL A 77 -7.22 -12.49 -14.83
CA VAL A 77 -8.22 -12.87 -15.86
C VAL A 77 -7.68 -12.58 -17.26
N ARG A 78 -7.19 -11.36 -17.50
CA ARG A 78 -6.65 -10.96 -18.80
C ARG A 78 -5.45 -11.82 -19.23
N GLY A 79 -4.51 -12.00 -18.31
CA GLY A 79 -3.33 -12.81 -18.59
C GLY A 79 -3.66 -14.29 -18.83
N THR A 80 -4.62 -14.85 -18.08
CA THR A 80 -5.10 -16.23 -18.30
C THR A 80 -5.78 -16.34 -19.65
N ALA A 81 -6.69 -15.45 -20.01
CA ALA A 81 -7.37 -15.46 -21.30
C ALA A 81 -6.38 -15.34 -22.46
N ALA A 82 -5.46 -14.39 -22.41
CA ALA A 82 -4.43 -14.23 -23.44
C ALA A 82 -3.52 -15.45 -23.54
N GLY A 83 -3.05 -15.97 -22.39
CA GLY A 83 -2.20 -17.16 -22.35
C GLY A 83 -2.89 -18.42 -22.85
N THR A 84 -4.19 -18.60 -22.54
CA THR A 84 -5.01 -19.70 -23.07
C THR A 84 -5.18 -19.62 -24.58
N LEU A 85 -5.56 -18.45 -25.10
CA LEU A 85 -5.76 -18.25 -26.54
C LEU A 85 -4.46 -18.49 -27.34
N ILE A 86 -3.36 -17.92 -26.88
CA ILE A 86 -2.07 -18.07 -27.56
C ILE A 86 -1.52 -19.49 -27.37
N GLY A 87 -1.74 -20.10 -26.19
CA GLY A 87 -1.37 -21.49 -25.93
C GLY A 87 -2.11 -22.47 -26.84
N LEU A 88 -3.43 -22.30 -27.01
CA LEU A 88 -4.22 -23.12 -27.96
C LEU A 88 -3.76 -22.89 -29.41
N GLY A 89 -3.47 -21.65 -29.80
CA GLY A 89 -2.88 -21.36 -31.08
C GLY A 89 -1.53 -22.02 -31.30
N GLY A 90 -0.69 -22.08 -30.27
CA GLY A 90 0.59 -22.80 -30.28
C GLY A 90 0.41 -24.33 -30.39
N VAL A 91 -0.59 -24.93 -29.72
CA VAL A 91 -0.95 -26.33 -29.91
C VAL A 91 -1.37 -26.62 -31.35
N TRP A 92 -2.18 -25.75 -31.93
CA TRP A 92 -2.55 -25.88 -33.37
C TRP A 92 -1.32 -25.76 -34.26
N LEU A 93 -0.39 -24.86 -33.97
CA LEU A 93 0.86 -24.68 -34.71
C LEU A 93 1.73 -25.95 -34.67
N HIS A 94 1.73 -26.71 -33.57
CA HIS A 94 2.46 -27.97 -33.42
C HIS A 94 2.01 -29.05 -34.42
N HIS A 95 0.81 -28.97 -34.96
CA HIS A 95 0.32 -29.87 -36.02
C HIS A 95 0.84 -29.54 -37.43
N LEU A 96 1.47 -28.36 -37.59
CA LEU A 96 2.04 -27.98 -38.90
C LEU A 96 3.46 -28.54 -39.07
N PRO A 97 3.84 -29.01 -40.28
CA PRO A 97 5.18 -29.51 -40.55
C PRO A 97 6.25 -28.45 -40.23
N GLY A 98 7.26 -28.80 -39.50
CA GLY A 98 8.37 -27.92 -39.12
C GLY A 98 8.19 -27.11 -37.85
N PHE A 99 7.00 -27.10 -37.20
CA PHE A 99 6.71 -26.36 -35.98
C PHE A 99 6.48 -27.22 -34.77
N GLY A 100 6.80 -28.51 -34.82
CA GLY A 100 6.69 -29.40 -33.65
C GLY A 100 7.88 -29.28 -32.71
N GLY A 101 7.61 -29.55 -31.39
CA GLY A 101 8.64 -29.74 -30.38
C GLY A 101 8.80 -28.61 -29.38
N SER A 102 9.78 -28.80 -28.48
CA SER A 102 10.05 -27.90 -27.35
C SER A 102 10.51 -26.50 -27.77
N ALA A 103 11.16 -26.38 -28.93
CA ALA A 103 11.64 -25.09 -29.45
C ALA A 103 10.49 -24.12 -29.73
N THR A 104 9.42 -24.59 -30.37
CA THR A 104 8.22 -23.76 -30.65
C THR A 104 7.53 -23.36 -29.35
N THR A 105 7.39 -24.27 -28.39
CA THR A 105 6.87 -23.97 -27.05
C THR A 105 7.68 -22.87 -26.36
N LEU A 106 9.01 -23.01 -26.34
CA LEU A 106 9.90 -22.00 -25.75
C LEU A 106 9.80 -20.66 -26.47
N ALA A 107 9.74 -20.63 -27.80
CA ALA A 107 9.60 -19.40 -28.58
C ALA A 107 8.31 -18.67 -28.25
N VAL A 108 7.16 -19.36 -28.19
CA VAL A 108 5.86 -18.77 -27.85
C VAL A 108 5.87 -18.21 -26.41
N VAL A 109 6.41 -18.99 -25.47
CA VAL A 109 6.48 -18.56 -24.04
C VAL A 109 7.44 -17.38 -23.89
N ALA A 110 8.59 -17.39 -24.57
CA ALA A 110 9.55 -16.28 -24.53
C ALA A 110 8.97 -15.00 -25.12
N LEU A 111 8.24 -15.09 -26.24
CA LEU A 111 7.56 -13.94 -26.84
C LEU A 111 6.50 -13.35 -25.88
N LEU A 112 5.70 -14.20 -25.24
CA LEU A 112 4.73 -13.77 -24.24
C LEU A 112 5.38 -13.17 -23.00
N ALA A 113 6.51 -13.72 -22.55
CA ALA A 113 7.27 -13.18 -21.43
C ALA A 113 7.81 -11.77 -21.77
N ALA A 114 8.35 -11.57 -22.98
CA ALA A 114 8.78 -10.26 -23.44
C ALA A 114 7.58 -9.27 -23.54
N ALA A 115 6.44 -9.70 -24.10
CA ALA A 115 5.22 -8.89 -24.17
C ALA A 115 4.70 -8.52 -22.76
N SER A 116 4.83 -9.40 -21.78
CA SER A 116 4.42 -9.14 -20.39
C SER A 116 5.26 -8.07 -19.68
N ALA A 117 6.47 -7.83 -20.14
CA ALA A 117 7.31 -6.73 -19.66
C ALA A 117 6.77 -5.36 -20.11
N LEU A 118 6.19 -5.30 -21.32
CA LEU A 118 5.56 -4.09 -21.88
C LEU A 118 4.13 -3.89 -21.35
N ALA A 119 3.43 -4.99 -21.07
CA ALA A 119 2.05 -4.98 -20.58
C ALA A 119 1.94 -5.76 -19.25
N PRO A 120 2.09 -5.10 -18.08
CA PRO A 120 2.08 -5.76 -16.76
C PRO A 120 0.80 -6.57 -16.47
N SER A 121 -0.32 -6.23 -17.11
CA SER A 121 -1.59 -6.98 -17.02
C SER A 121 -1.51 -8.39 -17.65
N LEU A 122 -0.49 -8.67 -18.45
CA LEU A 122 -0.28 -9.97 -19.11
C LEU A 122 0.76 -10.86 -18.41
N ARG A 123 1.23 -10.50 -17.20
CA ARG A 123 2.28 -11.26 -16.49
C ARG A 123 1.96 -12.73 -16.28
N SER A 124 0.68 -13.11 -16.22
CA SER A 124 0.27 -14.51 -16.07
C SER A 124 0.14 -15.25 -17.40
N ALA A 125 0.15 -14.55 -18.54
CA ALA A 125 -0.03 -15.17 -19.87
C ALA A 125 1.05 -16.20 -20.22
N PRO A 126 2.36 -15.96 -20.00
CA PRO A 126 3.39 -16.95 -20.30
C PRO A 126 3.21 -18.27 -19.54
N ILE A 127 2.82 -18.15 -18.26
CA ILE A 127 2.60 -19.34 -17.39
C ILE A 127 1.41 -20.14 -17.90
N THR A 128 0.31 -19.47 -18.20
CA THR A 128 -0.91 -20.12 -18.73
C THR A 128 -0.65 -20.78 -20.08
N ALA A 129 0.05 -20.09 -21.00
CA ALA A 129 0.40 -20.64 -22.30
C ALA A 129 1.31 -21.87 -22.17
N LEU A 130 2.31 -21.83 -21.27
CA LEU A 130 3.20 -22.97 -21.00
C LEU A 130 2.41 -24.19 -20.53
N ILE A 131 1.43 -24.00 -19.63
CA ILE A 131 0.59 -25.09 -19.13
C ILE A 131 -0.24 -25.69 -20.26
N VAL A 132 -0.88 -24.88 -21.09
CA VAL A 132 -1.71 -25.33 -22.22
C VAL A 132 -0.86 -26.06 -23.27
N LEU A 133 0.30 -25.50 -23.63
CA LEU A 133 1.24 -26.13 -24.58
C LEU A 133 1.83 -27.43 -24.02
N GLY A 134 2.20 -27.45 -22.74
CA GLY A 134 2.75 -28.64 -22.08
C GLY A 134 1.73 -29.78 -21.94
N SER A 135 0.44 -29.47 -21.90
CA SER A 135 -0.63 -30.46 -21.76
C SER A 135 -0.84 -31.34 -23.01
N SER A 136 -0.36 -30.90 -24.17
CA SER A 136 -0.44 -31.68 -25.41
C SER A 136 0.34 -33.01 -25.36
N GLY A 137 1.21 -33.22 -24.35
CA GLY A 137 1.94 -34.45 -24.10
C GLY A 137 1.37 -35.35 -22.99
N ILE A 138 0.31 -34.88 -22.27
CA ILE A 138 -0.28 -35.65 -21.17
C ILE A 138 -1.44 -36.48 -21.75
N GLY A 139 -1.26 -37.80 -21.74
CA GLY A 139 -2.28 -38.75 -22.22
C GLY A 139 -3.61 -38.61 -21.46
N GLY A 140 -4.72 -38.57 -22.19
CA GLY A 140 -6.08 -38.59 -21.65
C GLY A 140 -6.84 -37.30 -21.61
N HIS A 141 -6.23 -36.12 -21.83
CA HIS A 141 -6.94 -34.84 -21.85
C HIS A 141 -6.58 -34.02 -23.10
N SER A 142 -7.58 -33.43 -23.76
CA SER A 142 -7.32 -32.50 -24.84
C SER A 142 -6.81 -31.15 -24.29
N ALA A 143 -6.01 -30.42 -25.08
CA ALA A 143 -5.52 -29.08 -24.69
C ALA A 143 -6.67 -28.13 -24.32
N LEU A 144 -7.83 -28.25 -24.97
CA LEU A 144 -9.02 -27.46 -24.70
C LEU A 144 -9.62 -27.83 -23.32
N GLN A 145 -9.67 -29.11 -22.95
CA GLN A 145 -10.13 -29.55 -21.62
C GLN A 145 -9.20 -29.02 -20.53
N VAL A 146 -7.89 -29.13 -20.70
CA VAL A 146 -6.92 -28.58 -19.75
C VAL A 146 -7.06 -27.07 -19.61
N ALA A 147 -7.18 -26.37 -20.73
CA ALA A 147 -7.39 -24.91 -20.73
C ALA A 147 -8.68 -24.51 -19.99
N GLY A 148 -9.77 -25.26 -20.19
CA GLY A 148 -11.03 -25.06 -19.48
C GLY A 148 -10.92 -25.30 -17.98
N LEU A 149 -10.36 -26.44 -17.56
CA LEU A 149 -10.15 -26.75 -16.14
C LEU A 149 -9.27 -25.69 -15.44
N ARG A 150 -8.17 -25.27 -16.07
CA ARG A 150 -7.31 -24.20 -15.56
C ARG A 150 -8.06 -22.87 -15.41
N SER A 151 -8.88 -22.52 -16.37
CA SER A 151 -9.68 -21.29 -16.31
C SER A 151 -10.66 -21.31 -15.13
N ILE A 152 -11.30 -22.46 -14.86
CA ILE A 152 -12.21 -22.66 -13.73
C ILE A 152 -11.44 -22.56 -12.40
N GLU A 153 -10.34 -23.29 -12.25
CA GLU A 153 -9.50 -23.28 -11.02
C GLU A 153 -8.97 -21.88 -10.72
N ILE A 154 -8.44 -21.19 -11.73
CA ILE A 154 -7.99 -19.80 -11.59
C ILE A 154 -9.16 -18.88 -11.22
N GLY A 155 -10.34 -19.08 -11.82
CA GLY A 155 -11.56 -18.34 -11.51
C GLY A 155 -11.99 -18.51 -10.05
N ILE A 156 -11.94 -19.73 -9.51
CA ILE A 156 -12.19 -20.05 -8.10
C ILE A 156 -11.21 -19.28 -7.20
N GLY A 157 -9.92 -19.33 -7.51
CA GLY A 157 -8.91 -18.60 -6.75
C GLY A 157 -9.12 -17.08 -6.75
N ILE A 158 -9.45 -16.50 -7.91
CA ILE A 158 -9.78 -15.07 -8.03
C ILE A 158 -11.03 -14.73 -7.21
N GLY A 159 -12.08 -15.55 -7.32
CA GLY A 159 -13.33 -15.38 -6.58
C GLY A 159 -13.11 -15.43 -5.08
N THR A 160 -12.41 -16.45 -4.60
CA THR A 160 -12.09 -16.64 -3.17
C THR A 160 -11.24 -15.50 -2.61
N GLY A 161 -10.15 -15.12 -3.31
CA GLY A 161 -9.30 -14.01 -2.90
C GLY A 161 -10.05 -12.67 -2.87
N THR A 162 -10.92 -12.44 -3.86
CA THR A 162 -11.76 -11.23 -3.93
C THR A 162 -12.79 -11.22 -2.80
N LEU A 163 -13.49 -12.32 -2.54
CA LEU A 163 -14.48 -12.43 -1.48
C LEU A 163 -13.87 -12.16 -0.10
N LEU A 164 -12.71 -12.75 0.18
CA LEU A 164 -12.01 -12.53 1.44
C LEU A 164 -11.47 -11.10 1.55
N SER A 165 -11.02 -10.50 0.45
CA SER A 165 -10.65 -9.09 0.45
C SER A 165 -11.85 -8.19 0.73
N LEU A 166 -13.05 -8.51 0.22
CA LEU A 166 -14.28 -7.77 0.51
C LEU A 166 -14.70 -7.87 1.99
N SER A 167 -14.41 -8.96 2.68
CA SER A 167 -14.68 -9.08 4.12
C SER A 167 -13.90 -8.05 4.95
N SER A 168 -12.72 -7.61 4.48
CA SER A 168 -11.94 -6.54 5.11
C SER A 168 -12.50 -5.12 4.90
N LEU A 169 -13.48 -4.95 4.02
CA LEU A 169 -14.22 -3.67 3.88
C LEU A 169 -14.95 -3.27 5.17
N TRP A 170 -15.26 -4.23 6.05
CA TRP A 170 -15.88 -3.96 7.35
C TRP A 170 -14.89 -3.31 8.33
N GLN A 171 -13.59 -3.53 8.16
CA GLN A 171 -12.54 -2.75 8.82
C GLN A 171 -12.09 -1.66 7.85
N SER A 172 -12.83 -0.56 7.82
CA SER A 172 -12.75 0.46 6.78
C SER A 172 -11.30 0.86 6.47
N THR A 173 -10.92 0.80 5.20
CA THR A 173 -9.67 1.38 4.65
C THR A 173 -9.50 2.83 5.06
N ALA A 174 -10.61 3.55 5.24
CA ALA A 174 -10.62 4.88 5.83
C ALA A 174 -9.95 4.89 7.22
N ARG A 175 -10.25 3.93 8.11
CA ARG A 175 -9.61 3.85 9.44
C ARG A 175 -8.10 3.62 9.35
N ARG A 176 -7.66 2.75 8.46
CA ARG A 176 -6.21 2.49 8.26
C ARG A 176 -5.49 3.71 7.73
N PHE A 177 -6.11 4.42 6.81
CA PHE A 177 -5.57 5.66 6.27
C PHE A 177 -5.57 6.77 7.32
N ASP A 178 -6.66 6.92 8.10
CA ASP A 178 -6.73 7.87 9.21
C ASP A 178 -5.66 7.59 10.26
N ALA A 179 -5.47 6.33 10.66
CA ALA A 179 -4.41 5.94 11.60
C ALA A 179 -3.01 6.19 11.03
N ALA A 180 -2.81 6.03 9.71
CA ALA A 180 -1.54 6.38 9.06
C ALA A 180 -1.31 7.90 9.06
N CYS A 181 -2.33 8.71 8.78
CA CYS A 181 -2.26 10.17 8.91
C CYS A 181 -1.97 10.59 10.36
N ALA A 182 -2.65 10.00 11.34
CA ALA A 182 -2.42 10.28 12.76
C ALA A 182 -0.97 9.99 13.18
N ARG A 183 -0.40 8.86 12.74
CA ARG A 183 1.01 8.55 13.00
C ARG A 183 1.95 9.59 12.41
N VAL A 184 1.70 10.04 11.17
CA VAL A 184 2.52 11.07 10.53
C VAL A 184 2.43 12.39 11.31
N LEU A 185 1.23 12.82 11.73
CA LEU A 185 1.06 14.04 12.53
C LEU A 185 1.81 13.96 13.87
N ARG A 186 1.76 12.80 14.58
CA ARG A 186 2.54 12.57 15.79
C ARG A 186 4.05 12.59 15.56
N GLN A 187 4.51 12.07 14.43
CA GLN A 187 5.93 12.15 14.08
C GLN A 187 6.38 13.59 13.83
N ILE A 188 5.54 14.41 13.20
CA ILE A 188 5.80 15.85 13.02
C ILE A 188 5.84 16.56 14.40
N ALA A 189 4.84 16.28 15.26
CA ALA A 189 4.77 16.83 16.61
C ALA A 189 6.02 16.45 17.44
N GLY A 190 6.43 15.19 17.39
CA GLY A 190 7.63 14.71 18.08
C GLY A 190 8.92 15.38 17.60
N GLN A 191 9.03 15.64 16.29
CA GLN A 191 10.18 16.39 15.76
C GLN A 191 10.29 17.82 16.29
N LEU A 192 9.18 18.50 16.47
CA LEU A 192 9.15 19.87 17.01
C LEU A 192 9.68 19.96 18.44
N GLN A 193 9.56 18.89 19.20
CA GLN A 193 10.00 18.80 20.59
C GLN A 193 11.46 18.31 20.75
N MET A 194 12.09 17.86 19.67
CA MET A 194 13.48 17.36 19.71
C MET A 194 14.47 18.52 19.80
N THR A 195 15.34 18.48 20.78
CA THR A 195 16.43 19.44 20.96
C THR A 195 17.75 18.97 20.33
N ASP A 196 17.97 17.64 20.30
CA ASP A 196 19.17 17.05 19.72
C ASP A 196 19.16 17.12 18.19
N PRO A 197 20.17 17.74 17.54
CA PRO A 197 20.25 17.85 16.08
C PRO A 197 20.39 16.50 15.37
N GLN A 198 21.12 15.54 15.95
CA GLN A 198 21.32 14.21 15.34
C GLN A 198 20.04 13.38 15.41
N ALA A 199 19.35 13.39 16.55
CA ALA A 199 18.05 12.74 16.69
C ALA A 199 17.02 13.34 15.74
N ARG A 200 17.02 14.66 15.53
CA ARG A 200 16.13 15.37 14.60
C ARG A 200 16.39 14.97 13.15
N GLU A 201 17.65 14.81 12.73
CA GLU A 201 17.98 14.38 11.36
C GLU A 201 17.50 12.94 11.10
N ALA A 202 17.74 12.01 12.02
CA ALA A 202 17.24 10.63 11.95
C ALA A 202 15.70 10.59 11.88
N ALA A 203 15.01 11.39 12.71
CA ALA A 203 13.57 11.52 12.70
C ALA A 203 13.03 12.11 11.37
N SER A 204 13.79 13.05 10.75
CA SER A 204 13.43 13.61 9.44
C SER A 204 13.44 12.58 8.33
N GLU A 205 14.40 11.65 8.32
CA GLU A 205 14.45 10.57 7.32
C GLU A 205 13.29 9.58 7.55
N ALA A 206 13.03 9.20 8.80
CA ALA A 206 11.88 8.35 9.13
C ALA A 206 10.56 8.99 8.71
N LEU A 207 10.39 10.29 8.93
CA LEU A 207 9.19 11.03 8.53
C LEU A 207 9.04 11.12 7.01
N ARG A 208 10.12 11.38 6.25
CA ARG A 208 10.10 11.34 4.78
C ARG A 208 9.68 9.97 4.26
N SER A 209 10.16 8.90 4.89
CA SER A 209 9.77 7.53 4.58
C SER A 209 8.27 7.28 4.86
N ALA A 210 7.77 7.72 6.02
CA ALA A 210 6.37 7.60 6.41
C ALA A 210 5.43 8.38 5.46
N LEU A 211 5.83 9.57 5.02
CA LEU A 211 5.06 10.37 4.04
C LEU A 211 5.00 9.71 2.66
N ARG A 212 6.10 9.12 2.20
CA ARG A 212 6.11 8.34 0.96
C ARG A 212 5.16 7.14 1.05
N ALA A 213 5.20 6.42 2.16
CA ALA A 213 4.29 5.30 2.42
C ALA A 213 2.82 5.76 2.48
N LEU A 214 2.54 6.88 3.13
CA LEU A 214 1.19 7.49 3.19
C LEU A 214 0.69 7.86 1.79
N ALA A 215 1.53 8.45 0.93
CA ALA A 215 1.17 8.81 -0.43
C ALA A 215 0.81 7.58 -1.29
N VAL A 216 1.56 6.49 -1.15
CA VAL A 216 1.25 5.21 -1.82
C VAL A 216 -0.08 4.63 -1.31
N GLN A 217 -0.29 4.62 0.00
CA GLN A 217 -1.54 4.16 0.62
C GLN A 217 -2.74 5.00 0.19
N ALA A 218 -2.58 6.31 0.03
CA ALA A 218 -3.64 7.22 -0.39
C ALA A 218 -4.23 6.87 -1.76
N VAL A 219 -3.39 6.45 -2.72
CA VAL A 219 -3.85 6.05 -4.06
C VAL A 219 -4.73 4.80 -3.98
N GLY A 220 -4.33 3.81 -3.16
CA GLY A 220 -5.12 2.60 -2.91
C GLY A 220 -6.45 2.93 -2.22
N ALA A 221 -6.40 3.73 -1.15
CA ALA A 221 -7.57 4.17 -0.40
C ALA A 221 -8.56 4.97 -1.27
N ALA A 222 -8.08 5.83 -2.19
CA ALA A 222 -8.94 6.58 -3.09
C ALA A 222 -9.66 5.70 -4.12
N ARG A 223 -8.99 4.65 -4.63
CA ARG A 223 -9.64 3.66 -5.52
C ARG A 223 -10.72 2.89 -4.79
N GLU A 224 -10.44 2.47 -3.58
CA GLU A 224 -11.35 1.70 -2.75
C GLU A 224 -12.56 2.53 -2.30
N SER A 225 -12.37 3.78 -1.87
CA SER A 225 -13.47 4.66 -1.47
C SER A 225 -14.44 4.92 -2.63
N ARG A 226 -13.92 5.10 -3.86
CA ARG A 226 -14.74 5.20 -5.08
C ARG A 226 -15.51 3.93 -5.39
N LEU A 227 -14.91 2.76 -5.19
CA LEU A 227 -15.57 1.48 -5.39
C LEU A 227 -16.70 1.28 -4.38
N ILE A 228 -16.43 1.53 -3.08
CA ILE A 228 -17.43 1.45 -2.01
C ILE A 228 -18.58 2.42 -2.26
N ALA A 229 -18.27 3.64 -2.68
CA ALA A 229 -19.28 4.65 -3.03
C ALA A 229 -20.22 4.15 -4.14
N ARG A 230 -19.66 3.52 -5.19
CA ARG A 230 -20.45 2.90 -6.28
C ARG A 230 -21.32 1.76 -5.78
N ILE A 231 -20.75 0.83 -5.00
CA ILE A 231 -21.48 -0.34 -4.47
C ILE A 231 -22.61 0.10 -3.54
N ARG A 232 -22.32 1.06 -2.64
CA ARG A 232 -23.29 1.55 -1.65
C ARG A 232 -24.22 2.64 -2.19
N ARG A 233 -24.05 3.09 -3.43
CA ARG A 233 -24.78 4.22 -4.04
C ARG A 233 -24.76 5.47 -3.16
N ARG A 234 -23.63 5.74 -2.51
CA ARG A 234 -23.42 6.92 -1.64
C ARG A 234 -22.27 7.77 -2.21
N PRO A 235 -22.26 9.08 -1.95
CA PRO A 235 -21.13 9.92 -2.36
C PRO A 235 -19.83 9.41 -1.73
N ALA A 236 -18.74 9.52 -2.48
CA ALA A 236 -17.41 9.21 -1.94
C ALA A 236 -17.07 10.21 -0.84
N GLY A 237 -16.49 9.73 0.25
CA GLY A 237 -15.95 10.58 1.31
C GLY A 237 -14.77 11.43 0.84
N PRO A 238 -14.14 12.20 1.74
CA PRO A 238 -12.99 13.05 1.40
C PRO A 238 -11.89 12.29 0.69
N ASP A 239 -11.29 12.91 -0.34
CA ASP A 239 -10.27 12.27 -1.17
C ASP A 239 -8.98 11.99 -0.36
N PRO A 240 -8.58 10.72 -0.16
CA PRO A 240 -7.36 10.36 0.56
C PRO A 240 -6.08 10.95 -0.06
N VAL A 241 -6.04 11.09 -1.39
CA VAL A 241 -4.87 11.67 -2.08
C VAL A 241 -4.72 13.15 -1.73
N ARG A 242 -5.84 13.89 -1.69
CA ARG A 242 -5.83 15.29 -1.25
C ARG A 242 -5.38 15.41 0.20
N ARG A 243 -5.87 14.55 1.10
CA ARG A 243 -5.47 14.53 2.52
C ARG A 243 -3.99 14.24 2.71
N ALA A 244 -3.43 13.28 1.95
CA ALA A 244 -1.99 13.00 1.98
C ALA A 244 -1.16 14.21 1.51
N ARG A 245 -1.58 14.92 0.46
CA ARG A 245 -0.91 16.15 -0.01
C ARG A 245 -0.94 17.27 1.04
N ILE A 246 -2.06 17.40 1.73
CA ILE A 246 -2.20 18.38 2.82
C ILE A 246 -1.23 18.03 3.95
N ALA A 247 -1.11 16.76 4.37
CA ALA A 247 -0.15 16.35 5.38
C ALA A 247 1.30 16.66 4.99
N VAL A 248 1.67 16.52 3.71
CA VAL A 248 2.99 16.94 3.19
C VAL A 248 3.16 18.47 3.28
N ARG A 249 2.13 19.25 2.94
CA ARG A 249 2.15 20.70 3.05
C ARG A 249 2.33 21.14 4.50
N THR A 250 1.54 20.60 5.42
CA THR A 250 1.65 20.86 6.85
C THR A 250 3.07 20.61 7.37
N LEU A 251 3.72 19.50 6.95
CA LEU A 251 5.11 19.25 7.30
C LEU A 251 6.04 20.35 6.76
N HIS A 252 5.83 20.77 5.51
CA HIS A 252 6.67 21.80 4.90
C HIS A 252 6.56 23.12 5.65
N ASP A 253 5.35 23.54 5.98
CA ASP A 253 5.06 24.79 6.70
C ASP A 253 5.67 24.76 8.11
N VAL A 254 5.51 23.64 8.83
CA VAL A 254 6.13 23.42 10.15
C VAL A 254 7.66 23.38 10.08
N SER A 255 8.23 22.79 9.02
CA SER A 255 9.70 22.75 8.82
C SER A 255 10.28 24.10 8.48
N LEU A 256 9.58 24.92 7.70
CA LEU A 256 9.98 26.32 7.43
C LEU A 256 9.98 27.12 8.72
N PHE A 257 8.94 26.97 9.53
CA PHE A 257 8.83 27.60 10.82
C PHE A 257 10.05 27.29 11.71
N SER A 258 10.40 26.03 11.90
CA SER A 258 11.52 25.64 12.75
C SER A 258 12.87 26.19 12.25
N ARG A 259 13.05 26.39 10.92
CA ARG A 259 14.26 26.98 10.34
C ARG A 259 14.32 28.50 10.53
N VAL A 260 13.22 29.20 10.35
CA VAL A 260 13.14 30.65 10.58
C VAL A 260 13.47 30.96 12.02
N GLN A 261 12.92 30.18 12.93
CA GLN A 261 13.10 30.33 14.36
C GLN A 261 14.54 30.04 14.82
N ALA A 262 15.20 29.01 14.26
CA ALA A 262 16.60 28.71 14.58
C ALA A 262 17.57 29.84 14.19
N ARG A 263 17.14 30.81 13.37
CA ARG A 263 17.92 31.97 12.94
C ARG A 263 17.68 33.24 13.78
N GLN A 264 16.73 33.22 14.71
CA GLN A 264 16.40 34.35 15.59
C GLN A 264 16.78 34.04 17.04
N PRO A 265 17.99 34.40 17.50
CA PRO A 265 18.49 34.07 18.86
C PRO A 265 17.74 34.78 19.99
N GLU A 266 17.11 35.95 19.70
CA GLU A 266 16.44 36.76 20.72
C GLU A 266 15.06 36.25 21.15
N GLY A 267 14.52 35.22 20.48
CA GLY A 267 13.17 34.65 20.72
C GLY A 267 13.16 33.21 21.24
N ALA A 268 14.22 32.70 21.83
CA ALA A 268 14.34 31.28 22.18
C ALA A 268 13.22 30.77 23.11
N GLY A 269 12.71 31.61 24.02
CA GLY A 269 11.62 31.25 24.92
C GLY A 269 10.26 31.16 24.19
N SER A 270 9.92 32.17 23.40
CA SER A 270 8.67 32.20 22.59
C SER A 270 8.67 31.09 21.55
N ALA A 271 9.85 30.74 21.06
CA ALA A 271 10.12 29.65 20.15
C ALA A 271 9.72 28.30 20.71
N LEU A 272 10.13 28.00 21.89
CA LEU A 272 9.84 26.73 22.56
C LEU A 272 8.34 26.59 22.83
N VAL A 273 7.71 27.64 23.31
CA VAL A 273 6.27 27.67 23.62
C VAL A 273 5.44 27.47 22.34
N LEU A 274 5.82 28.12 21.26
CA LEU A 274 5.12 27.97 19.98
C LEU A 274 5.32 26.58 19.36
N GLY A 275 6.52 26.00 19.48
CA GLY A 275 6.77 24.60 19.11
C GLY A 275 5.90 23.62 19.89
N GLN A 276 5.70 23.86 21.17
CA GLN A 276 4.80 23.07 22.03
C GLN A 276 3.35 23.22 21.57
N THR A 277 2.87 24.46 21.35
CA THR A 277 1.49 24.72 20.91
C THR A 277 1.19 24.06 19.55
N LEU A 278 2.15 24.09 18.62
CA LEU A 278 2.04 23.37 17.34
C LEU A 278 2.00 21.87 17.52
N ALA A 279 2.84 21.32 18.39
CA ALA A 279 2.86 19.89 18.67
C ALA A 279 1.55 19.41 19.30
N GLU A 280 0.99 20.18 20.22
CA GLU A 280 -0.32 19.92 20.84
C GLU A 280 -1.45 19.96 19.81
N ALA A 281 -1.43 20.92 18.89
CA ALA A 281 -2.41 21.01 17.80
C ALA A 281 -2.37 19.78 16.88
N LEU A 282 -1.16 19.32 16.51
CA LEU A 282 -0.95 18.13 15.71
C LEU A 282 -1.38 16.86 16.44
N GLU A 283 -1.08 16.74 17.72
CA GLU A 283 -1.49 15.60 18.55
C GLU A 283 -3.01 15.55 18.71
N THR A 284 -3.66 16.70 18.95
CA THR A 284 -5.12 16.79 19.04
C THR A 284 -5.77 16.36 17.73
N ALA A 285 -5.24 16.79 16.59
CA ALA A 285 -5.73 16.35 15.28
C ALA A 285 -5.53 14.84 15.07
N ALA A 286 -4.40 14.29 15.51
CA ALA A 286 -4.13 12.85 15.45
C ALA A 286 -5.13 12.06 16.30
N GLN A 287 -5.45 12.52 17.52
CA GLN A 287 -6.46 11.90 18.39
C GLN A 287 -7.85 11.92 17.75
N HIS A 288 -8.24 13.03 17.12
CA HIS A 288 -9.51 13.12 16.39
C HIS A 288 -9.57 12.14 15.19
N LEU A 289 -8.46 11.96 14.47
CA LEU A 289 -8.36 10.96 13.40
C LEU A 289 -8.52 9.54 13.93
N ASP A 290 -7.86 9.19 15.04
CA ASP A 290 -7.98 7.86 15.66
C ASP A 290 -9.39 7.60 16.19
N ALA A 291 -10.03 8.63 16.78
CA ALA A 291 -11.41 8.58 17.23
C ALA A 291 -12.43 8.65 16.08
N GLN A 292 -11.95 8.83 14.84
CA GLN A 292 -12.79 9.01 13.66
C GLN A 292 -13.78 10.20 13.79
N ARG A 293 -13.33 11.31 14.34
CA ARG A 293 -14.10 12.53 14.54
C ARG A 293 -13.50 13.68 13.74
N GLU A 294 -14.33 14.61 13.30
CA GLU A 294 -13.86 15.88 12.75
C GLU A 294 -13.33 16.76 13.89
N LEU A 295 -12.33 17.57 13.57
CA LEU A 295 -11.81 18.56 14.51
C LEU A 295 -12.81 19.73 14.62
N PRO A 296 -13.36 20.04 15.81
CA PRO A 296 -14.35 21.09 15.97
C PRO A 296 -13.80 22.46 15.61
N PRO A 297 -14.58 23.34 14.96
CA PRO A 297 -14.14 24.71 14.63
C PRO A 297 -13.70 25.53 15.84
N ASP A 298 -14.31 25.27 17.01
CA ASP A 298 -13.95 25.96 18.26
C ASP A 298 -12.57 25.54 18.77
N THR A 299 -12.21 24.26 18.64
CA THR A 299 -10.87 23.77 18.94
C THR A 299 -9.82 24.41 18.03
N LEU A 300 -10.10 24.51 16.72
CA LEU A 300 -9.22 25.21 15.78
C LEU A 300 -9.03 26.68 16.12
N ARG A 301 -10.11 27.39 16.49
CA ARG A 301 -10.03 28.79 16.92
C ARG A 301 -9.23 28.94 18.22
N ALA A 302 -9.40 28.02 19.17
CA ALA A 302 -8.63 28.01 20.40
C ALA A 302 -7.13 27.79 20.16
N MET A 303 -6.76 26.88 19.24
CA MET A 303 -5.36 26.65 18.84
C MET A 303 -4.72 27.91 18.25
N VAL A 304 -5.43 28.61 17.34
CA VAL A 304 -4.92 29.85 16.73
C VAL A 304 -4.77 30.96 17.77
N ARG A 305 -5.72 31.07 18.69
CA ARG A 305 -5.68 32.06 19.78
C ARG A 305 -4.54 31.79 20.75
N GLY A 306 -4.41 30.54 21.23
CA GLY A 306 -3.33 30.14 22.13
C GLY A 306 -1.93 30.40 21.53
N ALA A 307 -1.76 30.18 20.23
CA ALA A 307 -0.51 30.50 19.56
C ALA A 307 -0.22 32.00 19.49
N ALA A 308 -1.24 32.82 19.29
CA ALA A 308 -1.11 34.28 19.28
C ALA A 308 -0.77 34.83 20.67
N GLU A 309 -1.36 34.25 21.71
CA GLU A 309 -1.07 34.62 23.10
C GLU A 309 0.35 34.17 23.53
N ALA A 310 0.81 33.02 22.99
CA ALA A 310 2.15 32.47 23.29
C ALA A 310 3.30 33.28 22.67
N ALA A 311 3.06 33.98 21.55
CA ALA A 311 4.09 34.75 20.86
C ALA A 311 3.51 36.04 20.26
N PRO A 312 3.11 37.03 21.11
CA PRO A 312 2.43 38.26 20.68
C PRO A 312 3.32 39.15 19.79
N ASP A 313 4.62 39.10 20.02
CA ASP A 313 5.59 39.96 19.31
C ASP A 313 6.02 39.39 17.95
N VAL A 314 5.49 38.24 17.54
CA VAL A 314 5.87 37.59 16.28
C VAL A 314 4.74 37.65 15.26
N PRO A 315 4.77 38.60 14.31
CA PRO A 315 3.61 38.94 13.47
C PRO A 315 3.17 37.85 12.50
N TRP A 316 4.07 36.91 12.17
CA TRP A 316 3.79 35.80 11.25
C TRP A 316 3.22 34.55 11.93
N VAL A 317 3.16 34.48 13.25
CA VAL A 317 2.63 33.31 14.00
C VAL A 317 1.15 33.09 13.73
N GLN A 318 0.34 34.15 13.80
CA GLN A 318 -1.10 34.04 13.53
C GLN A 318 -1.42 33.53 12.12
N PRO A 319 -0.82 34.07 11.03
CA PRO A 319 -1.03 33.54 9.69
C PRO A 319 -0.64 32.08 9.56
N LEU A 320 0.51 31.67 10.11
CA LEU A 320 0.98 30.28 10.08
C LEU A 320 0.00 29.34 10.80
N MET A 321 -0.41 29.70 12.02
CA MET A 321 -1.34 28.87 12.80
C MET A 321 -2.71 28.77 12.13
N ARG A 322 -3.18 29.79 11.43
CA ARG A 322 -4.40 29.69 10.61
C ARG A 322 -4.25 28.70 9.47
N LEU A 323 -3.12 28.73 8.74
CA LEU A 323 -2.84 27.78 7.67
C LEU A 323 -2.78 26.34 8.21
N VAL A 324 -2.07 26.12 9.31
CA VAL A 324 -2.00 24.80 9.95
C VAL A 324 -3.39 24.35 10.42
N ALA A 325 -4.16 25.22 11.06
CA ALA A 325 -5.52 24.91 11.51
C ALA A 325 -6.45 24.55 10.34
N GLU A 326 -6.39 25.28 9.22
CA GLU A 326 -7.14 24.97 8.00
C GLU A 326 -6.72 23.59 7.42
N ASP A 327 -5.43 23.29 7.40
CA ASP A 327 -4.90 22.00 6.95
C ASP A 327 -5.38 20.84 7.85
N LEU A 328 -5.33 21.02 9.16
CA LEU A 328 -5.83 20.04 10.12
C LEU A 328 -7.34 19.83 9.99
N ALA A 329 -8.12 20.89 9.76
CA ALA A 329 -9.54 20.78 9.47
C ALA A 329 -9.80 19.95 8.21
N LEU A 330 -9.03 20.18 7.14
CA LEU A 330 -9.17 19.44 5.88
C LEU A 330 -8.72 17.97 6.01
N ILE A 331 -7.69 17.70 6.81
CA ILE A 331 -7.21 16.33 7.06
C ILE A 331 -8.24 15.54 7.89
N THR A 332 -8.87 16.14 8.88
CA THR A 332 -9.84 15.48 9.77
C THR A 332 -11.26 15.45 9.22
N ARG A 333 -11.57 16.16 8.13
CA ARG A 333 -12.91 16.21 7.49
C ARG A 333 -13.41 14.81 7.09
N ARG A 334 -14.72 14.59 7.30
CA ARG A 334 -15.43 13.32 7.03
C ARG A 334 -16.32 13.41 5.80
#